data_7032f387d01f942295081bdbe766adb8
#
_entry.id   7032f387d01f942295081bdbe766adb8
#
_cell.length_a   1.000
_cell.length_b   1.000
_cell.length_c   1.000
_cell.angle_alpha   90.00
_cell.angle_beta   90.00
_cell.angle_gamma   90.00
#
_symmetry.space_group_name_H-M   'P 1'
#
loop_
_entity.id
_entity.type
_entity.pdbx_description
1 polymer ?
#
loop_
_entity_poly.entity_id
_entity_poly.type
_entity_poly.pdbx_seq_one_letter_code
_entity_poly.pdbx_strand_id
1 'polypeptide(L)'
;YKHIFVRDVFKQWYLSGINQSIDSPERLIEFLKNETDGYRTIMSGSSAGGYAAILYGSILKVERVFAFNPQVELTSLLTKSNEKTNPLIFRLKDGPYRKYFDIVPFIMPMMNIYYFFSNQSRWDIEQRSYLGDTKGIHLLPFRSTHHGIPFLKVALPVILNMEDIQLKKFENKIQHPLIFTMRLVGLRKTIIGFFSQVYATCRKRR
;
A
#
# COMPACT_ATOMS: atom_id res chain seq x y z
N TYR A 1 -2.09 -18.44 -12.00
CA TYR A 1 -2.17 -17.44 -10.93
C TYR A 1 -3.62 -17.26 -10.49
N LYS A 2 -3.85 -17.16 -9.15
CA LYS A 2 -5.13 -16.74 -8.58
C LYS A 2 -5.04 -15.26 -8.24
N HIS A 3 -6.02 -14.46 -8.66
CA HIS A 3 -6.09 -13.02 -8.35
C HIS A 3 -7.30 -12.76 -7.47
N ILE A 4 -7.08 -12.09 -6.33
CA ILE A 4 -8.12 -11.70 -5.38
C ILE A 4 -8.10 -10.18 -5.26
N PHE A 5 -9.18 -9.52 -5.67
CA PHE A 5 -9.34 -8.07 -5.55
C PHE A 5 -10.22 -7.75 -4.35
N VAL A 6 -9.61 -7.27 -3.28
CA VAL A 6 -10.29 -6.88 -2.07
C VAL A 6 -10.59 -5.37 -2.11
N ARG A 7 -11.84 -5.00 -1.89
CA ARG A 7 -12.26 -3.60 -1.89
C ARG A 7 -12.84 -3.20 -0.53
N ASP A 8 -12.29 -2.15 0.05
CA ASP A 8 -12.87 -1.49 1.22
C ASP A 8 -14.05 -0.60 0.79
N VAL A 9 -15.25 -1.17 0.81
CA VAL A 9 -16.48 -0.45 0.43
C VAL A 9 -16.89 0.59 1.47
N PHE A 10 -16.42 0.44 2.71
CA PHE A 10 -16.74 1.32 3.83
C PHE A 10 -15.74 2.45 4.03
N LYS A 11 -14.62 2.45 3.28
CA LYS A 11 -13.54 3.44 3.35
C LYS A 11 -12.95 3.63 4.76
N GLN A 12 -12.59 2.53 5.42
CA GLN A 12 -12.16 2.48 6.81
C GLN A 12 -10.92 1.60 7.02
N TRP A 13 -10.02 1.62 6.06
CA TRP A 13 -8.75 0.86 6.11
C TRP A 13 -8.96 -0.65 6.32
N TYR A 14 -10.09 -1.19 5.82
CA TYR A 14 -10.47 -2.61 5.96
C TYR A 14 -10.69 -3.07 7.41
N LEU A 15 -10.78 -2.13 8.37
CA LEU A 15 -10.95 -2.45 9.79
C LEU A 15 -12.38 -2.89 10.17
N SER A 16 -13.36 -2.60 9.32
CA SER A 16 -14.72 -3.16 9.45
C SER A 16 -15.01 -4.18 8.35
N GLY A 17 -13.96 -4.87 7.89
CA GLY A 17 -14.08 -5.88 6.84
C GLY A 17 -14.38 -5.33 5.46
N ILE A 18 -15.00 -6.13 4.61
CA ILE A 18 -15.23 -5.82 3.18
C ILE A 18 -16.70 -5.95 2.76
N ASN A 19 -17.51 -6.62 3.54
CA ASN A 19 -18.96 -6.81 3.32
C ASN A 19 -19.64 -7.26 4.63
N GLN A 20 -20.96 -7.53 4.58
CA GLN A 20 -21.74 -7.94 5.75
C GLN A 20 -21.32 -9.29 6.35
N SER A 21 -20.77 -10.20 5.54
CA SER A 21 -20.31 -11.52 6.00
C SER A 21 -18.87 -11.49 6.50
N ILE A 22 -18.07 -10.57 5.97
CA ILE A 22 -16.66 -10.35 6.35
C ILE A 22 -16.59 -8.92 6.89
N ASP A 23 -17.03 -8.73 8.14
CA ASP A 23 -17.32 -7.44 8.76
C ASP A 23 -16.31 -7.03 9.85
N SER A 24 -15.22 -7.78 9.99
CA SER A 24 -14.17 -7.51 10.96
C SER A 24 -12.78 -7.86 10.41
N PRO A 25 -11.68 -7.35 11.01
CA PRO A 25 -10.34 -7.76 10.67
C PRO A 25 -10.11 -9.26 10.83
N GLU A 26 -10.65 -9.86 11.88
CA GLU A 26 -10.52 -11.29 12.17
C GLU A 26 -11.16 -12.15 11.08
N ARG A 27 -12.39 -11.81 10.66
CA ARG A 27 -13.06 -12.49 9.54
C ARG A 27 -12.37 -12.28 8.22
N LEU A 28 -11.78 -11.09 7.99
CA LEU A 28 -11.00 -10.83 6.79
C LEU A 28 -9.70 -11.65 6.78
N ILE A 29 -9.04 -11.79 7.93
CA ILE A 29 -7.85 -12.65 8.08
C ILE A 29 -8.21 -14.11 7.77
N GLU A 30 -9.31 -14.63 8.34
CA GLU A 30 -9.77 -15.99 8.09
C GLU A 30 -10.09 -16.22 6.60
N PHE A 31 -10.84 -15.31 6.00
CA PHE A 31 -11.13 -15.35 4.56
C PHE A 31 -9.86 -15.39 3.72
N LEU A 32 -8.94 -14.44 3.95
CA LEU A 32 -7.69 -14.37 3.19
C LEU A 32 -6.83 -15.60 3.41
N LYS A 33 -6.77 -16.14 4.64
CA LYS A 33 -6.03 -17.37 4.96
C LYS A 33 -6.56 -18.54 4.13
N ASN A 34 -7.88 -18.73 4.10
CA ASN A 34 -8.52 -19.80 3.34
C ASN A 34 -8.30 -19.65 1.83
N GLU A 35 -8.41 -18.42 1.32
CA GLU A 35 -8.24 -18.12 -0.10
C GLU A 35 -6.79 -18.23 -0.59
N THR A 36 -5.81 -18.13 0.31
CA THR A 36 -4.38 -18.16 -0.01
C THR A 36 -3.68 -19.44 0.44
N ASP A 37 -4.40 -20.38 1.04
CA ASP A 37 -3.83 -21.66 1.49
C ASP A 37 -3.22 -22.43 0.32
N GLY A 38 -2.01 -22.93 0.52
CA GLY A 38 -1.22 -23.62 -0.51
C GLY A 38 -0.62 -22.75 -1.61
N TYR A 39 -0.80 -21.41 -1.56
CA TYR A 39 -0.24 -20.47 -2.54
C TYR A 39 0.94 -19.68 -2.00
N ARG A 40 1.94 -19.44 -2.86
CA ARG A 40 2.91 -18.37 -2.66
C ARG A 40 2.19 -17.04 -2.85
N THR A 41 1.97 -16.34 -1.78
CA THR A 41 1.08 -15.17 -1.77
C THR A 41 1.87 -13.86 -1.80
N ILE A 42 1.43 -12.95 -2.66
CA ILE A 42 1.90 -11.56 -2.71
C ILE A 42 0.69 -10.66 -2.44
N MET A 43 0.87 -9.70 -1.53
CA MET A 43 -0.13 -8.66 -1.31
C MET A 43 0.34 -7.32 -1.85
N SER A 44 -0.57 -6.56 -2.46
CA SER A 44 -0.24 -5.23 -2.94
C SER A 44 -1.38 -4.25 -2.73
N GLY A 45 -1.04 -2.99 -2.46
CA GLY A 45 -2.04 -1.95 -2.29
C GLY A 45 -1.44 -0.55 -2.25
N SER A 46 -2.31 0.45 -2.40
CA SER A 46 -1.94 1.86 -2.36
C SER A 46 -2.76 2.61 -1.31
N SER A 47 -2.14 3.55 -0.60
CA SER A 47 -2.80 4.35 0.44
C SER A 47 -3.40 3.43 1.53
N ALA A 48 -4.71 3.51 1.81
CA ALA A 48 -5.42 2.59 2.69
C ALA A 48 -5.28 1.12 2.29
N GLY A 49 -5.23 0.82 0.97
CA GLY A 49 -4.93 -0.52 0.48
C GLY A 49 -3.50 -0.96 0.76
N GLY A 50 -2.55 -0.02 0.76
CA GLY A 50 -1.16 -0.27 1.17
C GLY A 50 -1.03 -0.57 2.66
N TYR A 51 -1.78 0.15 3.49
CA TYR A 51 -1.93 -0.15 4.91
C TYR A 51 -2.44 -1.57 5.13
N ALA A 52 -3.55 -1.93 4.47
CA ALA A 52 -4.13 -3.27 4.57
C ALA A 52 -3.17 -4.36 4.07
N ALA A 53 -2.46 -4.11 2.96
CA ALA A 53 -1.49 -5.06 2.43
C ALA A 53 -0.35 -5.33 3.42
N ILE A 54 0.16 -4.30 4.13
CA ILE A 54 1.18 -4.48 5.17
C ILE A 54 0.59 -5.22 6.38
N LEU A 55 -0.55 -4.77 6.92
CA LEU A 55 -1.16 -5.34 8.12
C LEU A 55 -1.50 -6.82 7.91
N TYR A 56 -2.34 -7.11 6.94
CA TYR A 56 -2.80 -8.48 6.70
C TYR A 56 -1.71 -9.36 6.12
N GLY A 57 -0.82 -8.80 5.28
CA GLY A 57 0.35 -9.50 4.78
C GLY A 57 1.30 -9.93 5.89
N SER A 58 1.51 -9.08 6.89
CA SER A 58 2.34 -9.40 8.06
C SER A 58 1.69 -10.47 8.95
N ILE A 59 0.40 -10.34 9.24
CA ILE A 59 -0.34 -11.33 10.05
C ILE A 59 -0.35 -12.70 9.37
N LEU A 60 -0.56 -12.75 8.06
CA LEU A 60 -0.60 -13.97 7.26
C LEU A 60 0.77 -14.48 6.84
N LYS A 61 1.84 -13.72 7.12
CA LYS A 61 3.23 -14.08 6.77
C LYS A 61 3.40 -14.35 5.28
N VAL A 62 2.80 -13.50 4.44
CA VAL A 62 2.90 -13.65 2.99
C VAL A 62 4.34 -13.47 2.50
N GLU A 63 4.65 -14.01 1.33
CA GLU A 63 6.00 -13.98 0.77
C GLU A 63 6.53 -12.56 0.55
N ARG A 64 5.68 -11.68 -0.03
CA ARG A 64 6.03 -10.29 -0.34
C ARG A 64 4.84 -9.35 -0.19
N VAL A 65 5.14 -8.12 0.18
CA VAL A 65 4.16 -7.02 0.20
C VAL A 65 4.69 -5.87 -0.65
N PHE A 66 3.85 -5.34 -1.54
CA PHE A 66 4.12 -4.13 -2.31
C PHE A 66 3.17 -3.02 -1.86
N ALA A 67 3.68 -2.07 -1.10
CA ALA A 67 2.90 -0.99 -0.53
C ALA A 67 3.27 0.36 -1.17
N PHE A 68 2.28 1.02 -1.79
CA PHE A 68 2.47 2.28 -2.52
C PHE A 68 1.87 3.44 -1.74
N ASN A 69 2.72 4.34 -1.22
CA ASN A 69 2.33 5.44 -0.35
C ASN A 69 1.31 5.00 0.72
N PRO A 70 1.59 3.91 1.49
CA PRO A 70 0.65 3.40 2.48
C PRO A 70 0.55 4.33 3.68
N GLN A 71 -0.59 4.33 4.36
CA GLN A 71 -0.63 4.74 5.75
C GLN A 71 0.04 3.65 6.61
N VAL A 72 0.62 4.06 7.72
CA VAL A 72 1.28 3.19 8.71
C VAL A 72 0.65 3.41 10.08
N GLU A 73 0.31 4.66 10.35
CA GLU A 73 -0.23 5.12 11.62
C GLU A 73 -1.51 5.94 11.37
N LEU A 74 -2.63 5.52 11.97
CA LEU A 74 -3.93 6.13 11.79
C LEU A 74 -4.33 7.06 12.95
N THR A 75 -3.65 7.01 14.09
CA THR A 75 -3.96 7.87 15.24
C THR A 75 -3.82 9.35 14.88
N SER A 76 -2.83 9.67 14.05
CA SER A 76 -2.61 11.03 13.55
C SER A 76 -3.81 11.60 12.77
N LEU A 77 -4.66 10.74 12.21
CA LEU A 77 -5.90 11.18 11.56
C LEU A 77 -6.91 11.75 12.55
N LEU A 78 -6.89 11.32 13.81
CA LEU A 78 -7.78 11.88 14.85
C LEU A 78 -7.45 13.33 15.17
N THR A 79 -6.20 13.76 15.00
CA THR A 79 -5.76 15.14 15.23
C THR A 79 -5.76 15.99 13.97
N LYS A 80 -5.53 15.38 12.80
CA LYS A 80 -5.37 16.08 11.50
C LYS A 80 -6.63 16.09 10.65
N SER A 81 -7.66 15.40 11.06
CA SER A 81 -8.95 15.37 10.40
C SER A 81 -10.10 15.52 11.41
N ASN A 82 -11.32 15.47 10.94
CA ASN A 82 -12.50 15.53 11.77
C ASN A 82 -13.48 14.40 11.42
N GLU A 83 -14.50 14.23 12.25
CA GLU A 83 -15.49 13.17 12.08
C GLU A 83 -16.25 13.24 10.75
N LYS A 84 -16.41 14.45 10.16
CA LYS A 84 -17.05 14.60 8.84
C LYS A 84 -16.19 14.06 7.70
N THR A 85 -14.86 14.22 7.81
CA THR A 85 -13.92 13.77 6.78
C THR A 85 -13.52 12.31 6.92
N ASN A 86 -13.41 11.81 8.16
CA ASN A 86 -13.02 10.44 8.48
C ASN A 86 -13.92 9.82 9.57
N PRO A 87 -15.25 9.72 9.35
CA PRO A 87 -16.20 9.31 10.38
C PRO A 87 -15.88 7.96 11.01
N LEU A 88 -15.31 7.05 10.25
CA LEU A 88 -15.07 5.68 10.68
C LEU A 88 -13.87 5.55 11.61
N ILE A 89 -12.79 6.30 11.37
CA ILE A 89 -11.65 6.36 12.30
C ILE A 89 -12.11 6.91 13.66
N PHE A 90 -12.98 7.93 13.67
CA PHE A 90 -13.54 8.46 14.91
C PHE A 90 -14.44 7.47 15.64
N ARG A 91 -15.22 6.64 14.93
CA ARG A 91 -16.01 5.56 15.53
C ARG A 91 -15.17 4.42 16.09
N LEU A 92 -14.06 4.10 15.44
CA LEU A 92 -13.19 2.99 15.81
C LEU A 92 -12.13 3.36 16.86
N LYS A 93 -11.99 4.65 17.21
CA LYS A 93 -10.91 5.17 18.08
C LYS A 93 -10.86 4.54 19.47
N ASP A 94 -12.02 4.18 20.04
CA ASP A 94 -12.15 3.63 21.38
C ASP A 94 -12.56 2.14 21.37
N GLY A 95 -12.63 1.54 20.16
CA GLY A 95 -13.06 0.16 19.98
C GLY A 95 -11.93 -0.87 19.96
N PRO A 96 -12.26 -2.15 19.83
CA PRO A 96 -11.27 -3.26 19.83
C PRO A 96 -10.30 -3.20 18.66
N TYR A 97 -10.63 -2.45 17.61
CA TYR A 97 -9.81 -2.30 16.40
C TYR A 97 -8.74 -1.20 16.55
N ARG A 98 -8.75 -0.46 17.65
CA ARG A 98 -7.73 0.55 17.97
C ARG A 98 -6.30 -0.03 17.91
N LYS A 99 -6.12 -1.30 18.28
CA LYS A 99 -4.84 -2.01 18.23
C LYS A 99 -4.21 -2.03 16.84
N TYR A 100 -5.02 -1.89 15.78
CA TYR A 100 -4.57 -1.88 14.40
C TYR A 100 -4.24 -0.49 13.87
N PHE A 101 -4.46 0.60 14.64
CA PHE A 101 -4.17 1.96 14.19
C PHE A 101 -2.69 2.21 13.97
N ASP A 102 -1.82 1.50 14.67
CA ASP A 102 -0.39 1.41 14.39
C ASP A 102 -0.07 -0.01 13.90
N ILE A 103 0.42 -0.13 12.66
CA ILE A 103 0.71 -1.44 12.07
C ILE A 103 2.15 -1.91 12.31
N VAL A 104 3.02 -1.05 12.83
CA VAL A 104 4.44 -1.38 13.08
C VAL A 104 4.60 -2.61 13.97
N PRO A 105 3.84 -2.80 15.08
CA PRO A 105 3.95 -3.97 15.93
C PRO A 105 3.64 -5.32 15.25
N PHE A 106 2.96 -5.29 14.10
CA PHE A 106 2.63 -6.51 13.34
C PHE A 106 3.70 -6.89 12.32
N ILE A 107 4.65 -5.99 12.03
CA ILE A 107 5.69 -6.22 11.03
C ILE A 107 6.80 -7.10 11.62
N MET A 108 7.03 -8.25 11.01
CA MET A 108 8.09 -9.15 11.43
C MET A 108 9.40 -8.87 10.70
N PRO A 109 10.56 -9.03 11.38
CA PRO A 109 11.88 -8.72 10.81
C PRO A 109 12.24 -9.46 9.52
N MET A 110 11.65 -10.64 9.29
CA MET A 110 11.93 -11.48 8.12
C MET A 110 10.98 -11.23 6.94
N MET A 111 10.07 -10.25 7.05
CA MET A 111 9.17 -9.89 5.95
C MET A 111 9.91 -9.20 4.81
N ASN A 112 9.40 -9.35 3.59
CA ASN A 112 9.85 -8.60 2.41
C ASN A 112 8.76 -7.58 2.03
N ILE A 113 8.77 -6.42 2.69
CA ILE A 113 7.84 -5.32 2.44
C ILE A 113 8.53 -4.26 1.60
N TYR A 114 8.15 -4.14 0.34
CA TYR A 114 8.63 -3.09 -0.57
C TYR A 114 7.75 -1.86 -0.42
N TYR A 115 8.29 -0.84 0.26
CA TYR A 115 7.60 0.40 0.61
C TYR A 115 7.96 1.51 -0.37
N PHE A 116 7.09 1.74 -1.35
CA PHE A 116 7.24 2.79 -2.35
C PHE A 116 6.61 4.07 -1.86
N PHE A 117 7.37 5.18 -1.76
CA PHE A 117 6.83 6.42 -1.25
C PHE A 117 7.31 7.66 -2.00
N SER A 118 6.47 8.69 -1.98
CA SER A 118 6.72 10.00 -2.56
C SER A 118 7.48 10.87 -1.59
N ASN A 119 8.79 11.08 -1.82
CA ASN A 119 9.67 11.79 -0.89
C ASN A 119 9.56 13.33 -0.94
N GLN A 120 8.61 13.87 -1.73
CA GLN A 120 8.26 15.29 -1.77
C GLN A 120 6.80 15.52 -1.28
N SER A 121 6.09 14.47 -0.89
CA SER A 121 4.79 14.54 -0.22
C SER A 121 5.00 14.58 1.29
N ARG A 122 4.62 15.69 1.93
CA ARG A 122 4.75 15.85 3.39
C ARG A 122 4.02 14.74 4.14
N TRP A 123 2.84 14.36 3.67
CA TRP A 123 2.04 13.28 4.25
C TRP A 123 2.75 11.93 4.17
N ASP A 124 3.28 11.58 2.97
CA ASP A 124 3.92 10.28 2.77
C ASP A 124 5.26 10.16 3.51
N ILE A 125 6.01 11.27 3.63
CA ILE A 125 7.22 11.36 4.46
C ILE A 125 6.87 11.13 5.93
N GLU A 126 5.80 11.76 6.42
CA GLU A 126 5.36 11.59 7.80
C GLU A 126 4.93 10.14 8.06
N GLN A 127 4.13 9.53 7.19
CA GLN A 127 3.74 8.13 7.35
C GLN A 127 4.96 7.20 7.34
N ARG A 128 5.93 7.48 6.48
CA ARG A 128 7.21 6.74 6.50
C ARG A 128 7.98 6.91 7.81
N SER A 129 7.94 8.07 8.44
CA SER A 129 8.69 8.32 9.68
C SER A 129 8.24 7.45 10.87
N TYR A 130 6.98 7.02 10.90
CA TYR A 130 6.47 6.12 11.93
C TYR A 130 7.09 4.72 11.88
N LEU A 131 7.67 4.32 10.74
CA LEU A 131 8.35 3.03 10.62
C LEU A 131 9.68 2.98 11.39
N GLY A 132 10.33 4.13 11.63
CA GLY A 132 11.66 4.15 12.25
C GLY A 132 12.65 3.24 11.51
N ASP A 133 13.33 2.38 12.27
CA ASP A 133 14.29 1.38 11.80
C ASP A 133 13.69 -0.03 11.77
N THR A 134 12.38 -0.14 11.50
CA THR A 134 11.68 -1.44 11.43
C THR A 134 12.30 -2.33 10.36
N LYS A 135 12.79 -3.51 10.79
CA LYS A 135 13.37 -4.52 9.91
C LYS A 135 12.28 -5.15 9.02
N GLY A 136 12.69 -5.68 7.87
CA GLY A 136 11.78 -6.31 6.91
C GLY A 136 11.13 -5.33 5.93
N ILE A 137 11.50 -4.04 5.98
CA ILE A 137 11.02 -3.00 5.10
C ILE A 137 12.13 -2.50 4.19
N HIS A 138 11.88 -2.58 2.88
CA HIS A 138 12.75 -2.08 1.82
C HIS A 138 12.18 -0.75 1.30
N LEU A 139 12.85 0.37 1.59
CA LEU A 139 12.39 1.70 1.25
C LEU A 139 12.74 2.05 -0.20
N LEU A 140 11.75 2.39 -1.01
CA LEU A 140 11.91 2.81 -2.40
C LEU A 140 11.34 4.23 -2.58
N PRO A 141 12.18 5.28 -2.36
CA PRO A 141 11.76 6.67 -2.46
C PRO A 141 11.64 7.13 -3.91
N PHE A 142 10.62 7.94 -4.18
CA PHE A 142 10.38 8.56 -5.48
C PHE A 142 10.32 10.08 -5.38
N ARG A 143 10.95 10.77 -6.33
CA ARG A 143 10.89 12.23 -6.47
C ARG A 143 9.51 12.64 -6.99
N SER A 144 8.53 12.66 -6.10
CA SER A 144 7.12 12.89 -6.40
C SER A 144 6.41 13.52 -5.21
N THR A 145 5.37 14.32 -5.50
CA THR A 145 4.40 14.82 -4.52
C THR A 145 3.09 14.04 -4.59
N HIS A 146 2.96 13.11 -5.55
CA HIS A 146 1.72 12.38 -5.80
C HIS A 146 1.50 11.30 -4.75
N HIS A 147 0.38 11.37 -4.03
CA HIS A 147 -0.08 10.30 -3.16
C HIS A 147 -0.75 9.18 -3.98
N GLY A 148 -0.30 7.95 -3.81
CA GLY A 148 -0.75 6.78 -4.56
C GLY A 148 0.44 6.01 -5.15
N ILE A 149 0.31 5.43 -6.35
CA ILE A 149 1.45 4.76 -7.00
C ILE A 149 2.41 5.84 -7.53
N PRO A 150 3.67 5.92 -7.05
CA PRO A 150 4.55 7.05 -7.31
C PRO A 150 5.26 7.00 -8.69
N PHE A 151 4.90 6.05 -9.55
CA PHE A 151 5.39 5.89 -10.92
C PHE A 151 4.23 5.59 -11.87
N LEU A 152 4.46 5.48 -13.19
CA LEU A 152 3.38 5.19 -14.13
C LEU A 152 2.89 3.75 -13.97
N LYS A 153 1.57 3.59 -13.87
CA LYS A 153 0.91 2.29 -13.64
C LYS A 153 1.26 1.20 -14.64
N VAL A 154 1.69 1.58 -15.86
CA VAL A 154 2.15 0.63 -16.88
C VAL A 154 3.35 -0.22 -16.43
N ALA A 155 4.14 0.24 -15.44
CA ALA A 155 5.25 -0.52 -14.87
C ALA A 155 4.83 -1.50 -13.76
N LEU A 156 3.59 -1.38 -13.24
CA LEU A 156 3.14 -2.18 -12.10
C LEU A 156 3.25 -3.69 -12.32
N PRO A 157 2.81 -4.26 -13.47
CA PRO A 157 2.96 -5.70 -13.71
C PRO A 157 4.42 -6.17 -13.69
N VAL A 158 5.35 -5.34 -14.17
CA VAL A 158 6.78 -5.67 -14.15
C VAL A 158 7.28 -5.70 -12.73
N ILE A 159 6.95 -4.69 -11.91
CA ILE A 159 7.38 -4.59 -10.52
C ILE A 159 6.87 -5.76 -9.67
N LEU A 160 5.60 -6.13 -9.81
CA LEU A 160 5.00 -7.23 -9.06
C LEU A 160 5.65 -8.59 -9.39
N ASN A 161 6.26 -8.72 -10.57
CA ASN A 161 6.95 -9.93 -11.03
C ASN A 161 8.49 -9.85 -10.92
N MET A 162 9.04 -8.74 -10.40
CA MET A 162 10.50 -8.62 -10.22
C MET A 162 11.00 -9.50 -9.09
N GLU A 163 12.21 -10.06 -9.28
CA GLU A 163 12.92 -10.76 -8.22
C GLU A 163 13.43 -9.79 -7.13
N ASP A 164 13.53 -10.27 -5.90
CA ASP A 164 13.96 -9.47 -4.74
C ASP A 164 15.33 -8.80 -4.97
N ILE A 165 16.25 -9.51 -5.60
CA ILE A 165 17.59 -8.98 -5.92
C ILE A 165 17.53 -7.78 -6.87
N GLN A 166 16.54 -7.73 -7.75
CA GLN A 166 16.34 -6.63 -8.68
C GLN A 166 15.70 -5.43 -7.96
N LEU A 167 14.69 -5.68 -7.10
CA LEU A 167 14.02 -4.66 -6.31
C LEU A 167 14.98 -3.98 -5.33
N LYS A 168 15.82 -4.74 -4.64
CA LYS A 168 16.83 -4.24 -3.70
C LYS A 168 17.87 -3.30 -4.35
N LYS A 169 18.09 -3.36 -5.66
CA LYS A 169 18.94 -2.38 -6.37
C LYS A 169 18.41 -0.94 -6.31
N PHE A 170 17.12 -0.77 -6.11
CA PHE A 170 16.44 0.53 -6.00
C PHE A 170 16.28 1.01 -4.55
N GLU A 171 16.58 0.14 -3.58
CA GLU A 171 16.42 0.42 -2.15
C GLU A 171 17.25 1.64 -1.73
N ASN A 172 16.62 2.54 -0.97
CA ASN A 172 17.20 3.80 -0.46
C ASN A 172 17.74 4.76 -1.56
N LYS A 173 17.42 4.52 -2.83
CA LYS A 173 17.81 5.38 -3.95
C LYS A 173 16.61 6.14 -4.48
N ILE A 174 16.68 7.46 -4.47
CA ILE A 174 15.60 8.32 -4.99
C ILE A 174 15.45 8.09 -6.49
N GLN A 175 14.25 7.62 -6.91
CA GLN A 175 13.93 7.37 -8.29
C GLN A 175 13.13 8.55 -8.89
N HIS A 176 13.38 8.88 -10.14
CA HIS A 176 12.50 9.76 -10.90
C HIS A 176 11.37 8.92 -11.53
N PRO A 177 10.07 9.23 -11.32
CA PRO A 177 8.94 8.39 -11.75
C PRO A 177 8.98 7.96 -13.22
N LEU A 178 9.25 8.89 -14.14
CA LEU A 178 9.28 8.60 -15.58
C LEU A 178 10.53 7.80 -15.98
N ILE A 179 11.70 8.15 -15.44
CA ILE A 179 12.97 7.46 -15.75
C ILE A 179 12.90 6.01 -15.23
N PHE A 180 12.39 5.82 -14.02
CA PHE A 180 12.16 4.50 -13.46
C PHE A 180 11.24 3.66 -14.33
N THR A 181 10.09 4.23 -14.73
CA THR A 181 9.15 3.55 -15.64
C THR A 181 9.81 3.21 -16.97
N MET A 182 10.54 4.15 -17.56
CA MET A 182 11.21 3.96 -18.86
C MET A 182 12.26 2.83 -18.81
N ARG A 183 13.01 2.72 -17.70
CA ARG A 183 13.99 1.63 -17.50
C ARG A 183 13.31 0.25 -17.42
N LEU A 184 12.09 0.19 -16.89
CA LEU A 184 11.37 -1.08 -16.70
C LEU A 184 10.60 -1.54 -17.94
N VAL A 185 9.94 -0.62 -18.64
CA VAL A 185 9.02 -0.97 -19.74
C VAL A 185 9.42 -0.40 -21.11
N GLY A 186 10.49 0.38 -21.15
CA GLY A 186 10.98 1.05 -22.37
C GLY A 186 10.23 2.35 -22.69
N LEU A 187 10.83 3.16 -23.57
CA LEU A 187 10.34 4.50 -23.92
C LEU A 187 8.92 4.49 -24.50
N ARG A 188 8.64 3.61 -25.47
CA ARG A 188 7.34 3.54 -26.14
C ARG A 188 6.20 3.29 -25.16
N LYS A 189 6.32 2.28 -24.29
CA LYS A 189 5.31 1.95 -23.28
C LYS A 189 5.17 3.06 -22.23
N THR A 190 6.26 3.74 -21.90
CA THR A 190 6.24 4.89 -20.97
C THR A 190 5.42 6.03 -21.54
N ILE A 191 5.62 6.41 -22.80
CA ILE A 191 4.86 7.47 -23.48
C ILE A 191 3.38 7.12 -23.51
N ILE A 192 3.03 5.92 -23.98
CA ILE A 192 1.63 5.46 -24.03
C ILE A 192 1.00 5.47 -22.64
N GLY A 193 1.70 4.94 -21.63
CA GLY A 193 1.25 4.90 -20.25
C GLY A 193 1.03 6.28 -19.64
N PHE A 194 1.90 7.24 -19.96
CA PHE A 194 1.76 8.63 -19.54
C PHE A 194 0.46 9.25 -20.06
N PHE A 195 0.24 9.22 -21.38
CA PHE A 195 -0.97 9.78 -21.97
C PHE A 195 -2.24 9.07 -21.50
N SER A 196 -2.22 7.74 -21.37
CA SER A 196 -3.35 6.98 -20.81
C SER A 196 -3.68 7.42 -19.38
N GLN A 197 -2.67 7.65 -18.54
CA GLN A 197 -2.87 8.07 -17.15
C GLN A 197 -3.39 9.52 -17.05
N VAL A 198 -2.87 10.42 -17.88
CA VAL A 198 -3.37 11.81 -17.99
C VAL A 198 -4.83 11.82 -18.46
N TYR A 199 -5.15 11.09 -19.53
CA TYR A 199 -6.52 10.99 -20.04
C TYR A 199 -7.49 10.45 -18.98
N ALA A 200 -7.13 9.36 -18.28
CA ALA A 200 -7.96 8.79 -17.21
C ALA A 200 -8.18 9.78 -16.05
N THR A 201 -7.19 10.63 -15.74
CA THR A 201 -7.29 11.65 -14.69
C THR A 201 -8.23 12.78 -15.11
N CYS A 202 -8.14 13.24 -16.36
CA CYS A 202 -9.02 14.28 -16.90
C CYS A 202 -10.47 13.82 -16.95
N ARG A 203 -10.73 12.53 -17.32
CA ARG A 203 -12.09 11.97 -17.35
C ARG A 203 -12.76 11.85 -15.98
N LYS A 204 -11.98 11.63 -14.91
CA LYS A 204 -12.52 11.54 -13.54
C LYS A 204 -12.91 12.89 -12.94
N ARG A 205 -12.48 14.00 -13.52
CA ARG A 205 -12.78 15.36 -13.06
C ARG A 205 -14.01 15.97 -13.74
N ARG A 206 -14.59 15.31 -14.73
CA ARG A 206 -15.88 15.61 -15.35
C ARG A 206 -16.97 14.71 -14.73
#